data_36926e02c3f283fa609e69ad2fb1e287
#
_entry.id   36926e02c3f283fa609e69ad2fb1e287
#
_cell.length_a   1.000
_cell.length_b   1.000
_cell.length_c   1.000
_cell.angle_alpha   90.00
_cell.angle_beta   90.00
_cell.angle_gamma   90.00
#
_symmetry.space_group_name_H-M   'P 1'
#
loop_
_entity.id
_entity.type
_entity.pdbx_description
1 polymer ?
#
loop_
_entity_poly.entity_id
_entity_poly.type
_entity_poly.pdbx_seq_one_letter_code
_entity_poly.pdbx_strand_id
1 'polypeptide(L)'
;MKKRVLLCTTTDVSTLVAAAQELSCDVLAVSDPEERYRVDAKSILGLYSLDLSTPIELRWKSDSKEKEEKFLNNISKLTKNAEEWDYDYACEHLS
;
A
#
# COMPACT_ATOMS: atom_id res chain seq x y z
N MET A 1 11.65 -1.96 3.92
CA MET A 1 10.41 -2.51 4.49
C MET A 1 9.35 -2.64 3.42
N LYS A 2 8.51 -3.64 3.58
CA LYS A 2 7.42 -3.94 2.64
C LYS A 2 6.12 -4.15 3.40
N LYS A 3 5.01 -3.67 2.84
CA LYS A 3 3.67 -3.91 3.38
C LYS A 3 2.68 -3.93 2.23
N ARG A 4 1.71 -4.83 2.29
CA ARG A 4 0.61 -4.86 1.32
C ARG A 4 -0.57 -4.11 1.87
N VAL A 5 -1.24 -3.37 0.99
CA VAL A 5 -2.45 -2.63 1.32
C VAL A 5 -3.50 -2.87 0.24
N LEU A 6 -4.76 -2.78 0.63
CA LEU A 6 -5.87 -2.84 -0.31
C LEU A 6 -6.63 -1.51 -0.27
N LEU A 7 -6.74 -0.86 -1.42
CA LEU A 7 -7.39 0.44 -1.53
C LEU A 7 -8.78 0.25 -2.12
N CYS A 8 -9.78 0.22 -1.25
CA CYS A 8 -11.16 -0.07 -1.64
C CYS A 8 -11.96 1.17 -2.03
N THR A 9 -11.58 2.33 -1.50
CA THR A 9 -12.32 3.57 -1.70
C THR A 9 -11.37 4.73 -2.00
N THR A 10 -11.92 5.85 -2.45
CA THR A 10 -11.13 7.07 -2.65
C THR A 10 -10.56 7.58 -1.32
N THR A 11 -11.28 7.35 -0.22
CA THR A 11 -10.79 7.70 1.11
C THR A 11 -9.55 6.89 1.46
N ASP A 12 -9.50 5.60 1.10
CA ASP A 12 -8.35 4.74 1.35
C ASP A 12 -7.11 5.28 0.59
N VAL A 13 -7.30 5.69 -0.65
CA VAL A 13 -6.21 6.27 -1.45
C VAL A 13 -5.68 7.54 -0.80
N SER A 14 -6.57 8.43 -0.38
CA SER A 14 -6.20 9.67 0.31
C SER A 14 -5.46 9.39 1.62
N THR A 15 -5.92 8.39 2.37
CA THR A 15 -5.29 7.98 3.63
C THR A 15 -3.85 7.53 3.39
N LEU A 16 -3.64 6.71 2.37
CA LEU A 16 -2.30 6.23 2.02
C LEU A 16 -1.39 7.38 1.60
N VAL A 17 -1.87 8.28 0.75
CA VAL A 17 -1.07 9.42 0.29
C VAL A 17 -0.67 10.30 1.47
N ALA A 18 -1.61 10.63 2.34
CA ALA A 18 -1.34 11.46 3.51
C ALA A 18 -0.31 10.80 4.44
N ALA A 19 -0.46 9.51 4.68
CA ALA A 19 0.48 8.76 5.52
C ALA A 19 1.88 8.73 4.89
N ALA A 20 1.97 8.49 3.59
CA ALA A 20 3.24 8.43 2.88
C ALA A 20 3.95 9.79 2.89
N GLN A 21 3.21 10.87 2.77
CA GLN A 21 3.77 12.23 2.78
C GLN A 21 4.43 12.60 4.12
N GLU A 22 4.04 11.95 5.19
CA GLU A 22 4.65 12.17 6.50
C GLU A 22 6.03 11.53 6.63
N LEU A 23 6.34 10.54 5.79
CA LEU A 23 7.67 9.96 5.75
C LEU A 23 8.62 10.86 4.96
N SER A 24 9.85 10.99 5.46
CA SER A 24 10.87 11.79 4.79
C SER A 24 11.61 11.01 3.71
N CYS A 25 11.35 9.72 3.59
CA CYS A 25 11.92 8.87 2.54
C CYS A 25 10.92 8.64 1.41
N ASP A 26 11.40 8.11 0.31
CA ASP A 26 10.53 7.72 -0.79
C ASP A 26 9.71 6.48 -0.44
N VAL A 27 8.46 6.46 -0.85
CA VAL A 27 7.58 5.30 -0.69
C VAL A 27 7.12 4.86 -2.07
N LEU A 28 7.48 3.66 -2.44
CA LEU A 28 7.15 3.10 -3.74
C LEU A 28 5.92 2.22 -3.62
N ALA A 29 4.96 2.42 -4.52
CA ALA A 29 3.77 1.59 -4.62
C ALA A 29 3.90 0.72 -5.86
N VAL A 30 3.81 -0.59 -5.68
CA VAL A 30 3.99 -1.56 -6.75
C VAL A 30 2.73 -2.39 -6.87
N SER A 31 2.11 -2.40 -8.05
CA SER A 31 0.98 -3.27 -8.32
C SER A 31 1.47 -4.48 -9.09
N ASP A 32 0.83 -5.62 -8.83
CA ASP A 32 1.09 -6.84 -9.54
C ASP A 32 2.39 -7.55 -9.15
N PRO A 33 2.37 -8.88 -9.07
CA PRO A 33 3.56 -9.69 -8.80
C PRO A 33 4.68 -9.51 -9.83
N GLU A 34 4.38 -9.06 -11.03
CA GLU A 34 5.38 -8.86 -12.07
C GLU A 34 6.14 -7.53 -11.94
N GLU A 35 5.75 -6.68 -11.00
CA GLU A 35 6.40 -5.40 -10.72
C GLU A 35 6.48 -4.46 -11.92
N ARG A 36 5.56 -4.57 -12.86
CA ARG A 36 5.53 -3.76 -14.07
C ARG A 36 5.23 -2.29 -13.82
N TYR A 37 4.41 -2.03 -12.81
CA TYR A 37 3.93 -0.69 -12.53
C TYR A 37 4.39 -0.26 -11.15
N ARG A 38 5.25 0.75 -11.14
CA ARG A 38 5.79 1.34 -9.93
C ARG A 38 5.50 2.82 -9.94
N VAL A 39 4.89 3.30 -8.89
CA VAL A 39 4.56 4.72 -8.77
C VAL A 39 4.94 5.22 -7.39
N ASP A 40 5.05 6.54 -7.27
CA ASP A 40 5.30 7.18 -5.98
C ASP A 40 4.00 7.17 -5.17
N ALA A 41 4.03 6.53 -4.00
CA ALA A 41 2.86 6.47 -3.13
C ALA A 41 2.46 7.83 -2.55
N LYS A 42 3.30 8.84 -2.71
CA LYS A 42 2.98 10.21 -2.33
C LYS A 42 2.20 10.95 -3.40
N SER A 43 2.00 10.33 -4.56
CA SER A 43 1.25 10.91 -5.68
C SER A 43 -0.10 10.25 -5.83
N ILE A 44 -1.17 11.01 -5.60
CA ILE A 44 -2.53 10.50 -5.73
C ILE A 44 -2.83 10.08 -7.18
N LEU A 45 -2.35 10.84 -8.16
CA LEU A 45 -2.52 10.50 -9.57
C LEU A 45 -1.75 9.24 -9.95
N GLY A 46 -0.56 9.07 -9.37
CA GLY A 46 0.22 7.86 -9.58
C GLY A 46 -0.51 6.63 -9.09
N LEU A 47 -1.10 6.69 -7.90
CA LEU A 47 -1.86 5.58 -7.36
C LEU A 47 -3.07 5.23 -8.21
N TYR A 48 -3.78 6.22 -8.73
CA TYR A 48 -4.93 5.97 -9.59
C TYR A 48 -4.56 5.37 -10.94
N SER A 49 -3.29 5.41 -11.32
CA SER A 49 -2.84 4.76 -12.55
C SER A 49 -2.64 3.25 -12.37
N LEU A 50 -2.65 2.76 -11.12
CA LEU A 50 -2.51 1.35 -10.81
C LEU A 50 -3.85 0.63 -10.83
N ASP A 51 -3.81 -0.70 -10.97
CA ASP A 51 -5.01 -1.53 -10.79
C ASP A 51 -5.27 -1.67 -9.29
N LEU A 52 -6.24 -0.89 -8.78
CA LEU A 52 -6.57 -0.86 -7.37
C LEU A 52 -7.48 -2.01 -6.94
N SER A 53 -7.87 -2.90 -7.86
CA SER A 53 -8.67 -4.08 -7.52
C SER A 53 -7.83 -5.17 -6.87
N THR A 54 -6.51 -5.05 -6.89
CA THR A 54 -5.58 -6.01 -6.29
C THR A 54 -4.77 -5.34 -5.19
N PRO A 55 -4.23 -6.11 -4.24
CA PRO A 55 -3.35 -5.54 -3.21
C PRO A 55 -2.13 -4.89 -3.83
N ILE A 56 -1.71 -3.79 -3.21
CA ILE A 56 -0.56 -3.01 -3.65
C ILE A 56 0.54 -3.17 -2.61
N GLU A 57 1.75 -3.47 -3.05
CA GLU A 57 2.90 -3.57 -2.17
C GLU A 57 3.55 -2.21 -2.03
N LEU A 58 3.71 -1.77 -0.79
CA LEU A 58 4.43 -0.55 -0.45
C LEU A 58 5.85 -0.92 -0.05
N ARG A 59 6.82 -0.21 -0.60
CA ARG A 59 8.24 -0.41 -0.29
C ARG A 59 8.85 0.91 0.12
N TRP A 60 9.57 0.91 1.23
CA TRP A 60 10.25 2.11 1.71
C TRP A 60 11.45 1.74 2.56
N LYS A 61 12.33 2.71 2.75
CA LYS A 61 13.50 2.55 3.62
C LYS A 61 13.61 3.82 4.46
N SER A 62 13.11 3.77 5.69
CA SER A 62 13.06 4.92 6.57
C SER A 62 14.23 4.95 7.53
N ASP A 63 14.78 6.14 7.77
CA ASP A 63 15.80 6.37 8.78
C ASP A 63 15.22 6.68 10.16
N SER A 64 13.91 6.89 10.24
CA SER A 64 13.22 7.26 11.47
C SER A 64 12.20 6.19 11.86
N LYS A 65 12.48 5.47 12.96
CA LYS A 65 11.56 4.48 13.49
C LYS A 65 10.25 5.10 13.96
N GLU A 66 10.32 6.30 14.53
CA GLU A 66 9.17 7.01 15.03
C GLU A 66 8.18 7.34 13.90
N LYS A 67 8.69 7.90 12.80
CA LYS A 67 7.86 8.20 11.64
C LYS A 67 7.32 6.95 10.99
N GLU A 68 8.13 5.90 10.94
CA GLU A 68 7.73 4.62 10.36
C GLU A 68 6.60 3.97 11.17
N GLU A 69 6.68 3.99 12.50
CA GLU A 69 5.61 3.47 13.35
C GLU A 69 4.30 4.24 13.13
N LYS A 70 4.37 5.55 13.02
CA LYS A 70 3.21 6.38 12.72
C LYS A 70 2.61 6.01 11.37
N PHE A 71 3.47 5.84 10.38
CA PHE A 71 3.05 5.44 9.04
C PHE A 71 2.32 4.08 9.09
N LEU A 72 2.91 3.09 9.75
CA LEU A 72 2.31 1.77 9.87
C LEU A 72 0.97 1.82 10.60
N ASN A 73 0.87 2.61 11.65
CA ASN A 73 -0.39 2.80 12.37
C ASN A 73 -1.45 3.43 11.48
N ASN A 74 -1.08 4.43 10.69
CA ASN A 74 -2.01 5.12 9.81
C ASN A 74 -2.53 4.24 8.68
N ILE A 75 -1.77 3.24 8.25
CA ILE A 75 -2.19 2.33 7.18
C ILE A 75 -2.65 0.97 7.70
N SER A 76 -2.72 0.77 9.00
CA SER A 76 -3.03 -0.54 9.59
C SER A 76 -4.34 -1.13 9.10
N LYS A 77 -5.38 -0.31 8.94
CA LYS A 77 -6.66 -0.75 8.41
C LYS A 77 -6.56 -1.24 6.98
N LEU A 78 -5.78 -0.55 6.16
CA LEU A 78 -5.57 -0.92 4.77
C LEU A 78 -4.77 -2.22 4.64
N THR A 79 -3.78 -2.40 5.49
CA THR A 79 -2.97 -3.61 5.56
C THR A 79 -3.82 -4.82 5.96
N LYS A 80 -4.68 -4.65 6.95
CA LYS A 80 -5.57 -5.71 7.42
C LYS A 80 -6.51 -6.17 6.31
N ASN A 81 -7.09 -5.22 5.58
CA ASN A 81 -7.97 -5.54 4.47
C ASN A 81 -7.24 -6.35 3.39
N ALA A 82 -5.99 -5.99 3.11
CA ALA A 82 -5.19 -6.70 2.12
C ALA A 82 -4.87 -8.13 2.55
N GLU A 83 -4.58 -8.33 3.83
CA GLU A 83 -4.32 -9.66 4.38
C GLU A 83 -5.55 -10.55 4.27
N GLU A 84 -6.73 -10.03 4.59
CA GLU A 84 -7.98 -10.74 4.46
C GLU A 84 -8.27 -11.10 2.99
N TRP A 85 -8.04 -10.16 2.10
CA TRP A 85 -8.28 -10.35 0.70
C TRP A 85 -7.35 -11.43 0.11
N ASP A 86 -6.07 -11.39 0.47
CA ASP A 86 -5.07 -12.38 0.03
C ASP A 86 -5.45 -13.78 0.51
N TYR A 87 -5.95 -13.89 1.74
CA TYR A 87 -6.38 -15.17 2.30
C TYR A 87 -7.54 -15.76 1.50
N ASP A 88 -8.57 -14.95 1.25
CA ASP A 88 -9.75 -15.39 0.50
C ASP A 88 -9.37 -15.77 -0.93
N TYR A 89 -8.53 -15.00 -1.55
CA TYR A 89 -8.04 -15.28 -2.89
C TYR A 89 -7.29 -16.60 -2.95
N ALA A 90 -6.40 -16.84 -2.01
CA ALA A 90 -5.63 -18.07 -1.94
C ALA A 90 -6.55 -19.27 -1.72
N CYS A 91 -7.56 -19.15 -0.85
CA CYS A 91 -8.52 -20.21 -0.61
C CYS A 91 -9.33 -20.55 -1.87
N GLU A 92 -9.77 -19.54 -2.59
CA GLU A 92 -10.52 -19.75 -3.84
C GLU A 92 -9.66 -20.45 -4.89
N HIS A 93 -8.39 -20.10 -4.97
CA HIS A 93 -7.48 -20.70 -5.94
C HIS A 93 -7.09 -22.13 -5.58
N LEU A 94 -7.10 -22.46 -4.29
CA LEU A 94 -6.79 -23.80 -3.84
C LEU A 94 -7.99 -24.75 -3.92
N SER A 95 -9.16 -24.18 -3.97
CA SER A 95 -10.40 -24.97 -4.11
C SER A 95 -10.83 -25.06 -5.56
#